data_f19f62be4c8fe65e5b989bd4b692eede
#
_entry.id   f19f62be4c8fe65e5b989bd4b692eede
#
_cell.length_a   1.000
_cell.length_b   1.000
_cell.length_c   1.000
_cell.angle_alpha   90.00
_cell.angle_beta   90.00
_cell.angle_gamma   90.00
#
_symmetry.space_group_name_H-M   'P 1'
#
loop_
_entity.id
_entity.type
_entity.pdbx_description
1 polymer ?
#
loop_
_entity_poly.entity_id
_entity_poly.type
_entity_poly.pdbx_seq_one_letter_code
_entity_poly.pdbx_strand_id
1 'polypeptide(L)'
;MQNQKRIVLNDSQGKLVIDPMVGGALVDYDFKGPQSWIPILSPGNSFKRSGPFSLGCNVLLPFANRISCGGFKTPLGQLKLSPNLVGEPFPIHGNAFQEPWQIIRVAEDEVYLTLQSEEPSRFRYSAQLHYKLEEGILSMELDVINQAEETLPYGIGFHPWLAREEDSQLQFNAVGCWLEDSQHLPTEHVIPGSGPSSDFRERSGFPHGLLNNAYTGWDGIAELIRPQNGLNVHVKAADPLSCLQIYSPSVDADFVCIEPVNHTVDALNNVGKPGTVCPQWLENDECLSATCSVEPMEL
;
A
#
# COMPACT_ATOMS: atom_id res chain seq x y z
N MET A 1 -21.33 -14.13 -13.84
CA MET A 1 -20.63 -12.88 -13.54
C MET A 1 -20.19 -12.28 -14.88
N GLN A 2 -20.62 -11.06 -15.22
CA GLN A 2 -20.16 -10.38 -16.43
C GLN A 2 -18.67 -10.11 -16.24
N ASN A 3 -17.88 -10.46 -17.26
CA ASN A 3 -16.45 -10.19 -17.31
C ASN A 3 -16.27 -8.66 -17.41
N GLN A 4 -16.15 -7.97 -16.27
CA GLN A 4 -15.91 -6.52 -16.26
C GLN A 4 -14.54 -6.28 -16.92
N LYS A 5 -14.51 -5.45 -17.95
CA LYS A 5 -13.27 -5.08 -18.63
C LYS A 5 -12.47 -4.13 -17.76
N ARG A 6 -11.16 -4.14 -17.91
CA ARG A 6 -10.27 -3.12 -17.34
C ARG A 6 -10.76 -1.73 -17.73
N ILE A 7 -10.64 -0.81 -16.79
CA ILE A 7 -11.00 0.60 -16.96
C ILE A 7 -9.73 1.36 -17.31
N VAL A 8 -9.84 2.32 -18.23
CA VAL A 8 -8.74 3.20 -18.61
C VAL A 8 -9.18 4.63 -18.32
N LEU A 9 -8.42 5.31 -17.47
CA LEU A 9 -8.53 6.77 -17.26
C LEU A 9 -7.38 7.46 -17.99
N ASN A 10 -7.64 8.61 -18.56
CA ASN A 10 -6.61 9.39 -19.25
C ASN A 10 -6.86 10.88 -19.04
N ASP A 11 -5.77 11.63 -18.96
CA ASP A 11 -5.76 13.06 -19.15
C ASP A 11 -4.63 13.48 -20.12
N SER A 12 -4.27 14.76 -20.15
CA SER A 12 -3.21 15.26 -21.04
C SER A 12 -1.81 14.78 -20.66
N GLN A 13 -1.58 14.37 -19.40
CA GLN A 13 -0.28 14.06 -18.81
C GLN A 13 -0.19 12.63 -18.26
N GLY A 14 -1.30 11.96 -17.98
CA GLY A 14 -1.34 10.65 -17.34
C GLY A 14 -2.24 9.66 -18.06
N LYS A 15 -1.92 8.36 -17.86
CA LYS A 15 -2.74 7.24 -18.28
C LYS A 15 -2.73 6.17 -17.20
N LEU A 16 -3.91 5.72 -16.81
CA LEU A 16 -4.11 4.75 -15.72
C LEU A 16 -4.96 3.58 -16.20
N VAL A 17 -4.58 2.36 -15.85
CA VAL A 17 -5.35 1.15 -16.13
C VAL A 17 -5.71 0.48 -14.80
N ILE A 18 -7.01 0.21 -14.60
CA ILE A 18 -7.56 -0.38 -13.36
C ILE A 18 -8.20 -1.72 -13.68
N ASP A 19 -7.99 -2.72 -12.83
CA ASP A 19 -8.63 -4.02 -12.89
C ASP A 19 -9.64 -4.18 -11.73
N PRO A 20 -10.93 -3.92 -11.95
CA PRO A 20 -11.92 -4.03 -10.90
C PRO A 20 -12.14 -5.47 -10.44
N MET A 21 -11.76 -6.48 -11.24
CA MET A 21 -11.95 -7.90 -10.90
C MET A 21 -10.89 -8.44 -9.96
N VAL A 22 -9.78 -7.73 -9.76
CA VAL A 22 -8.68 -8.12 -8.89
C VAL A 22 -8.37 -6.96 -7.93
N GLY A 23 -9.12 -6.87 -6.85
CA GLY A 23 -8.89 -5.89 -5.78
C GLY A 23 -9.12 -4.43 -6.15
N GLY A 24 -9.75 -4.13 -7.29
CA GLY A 24 -9.80 -2.76 -7.81
C GLY A 24 -8.41 -2.20 -8.10
N ALA A 25 -7.40 -3.06 -8.29
CA ALA A 25 -6.00 -2.71 -8.37
C ALA A 25 -5.65 -1.89 -9.61
N LEU A 26 -4.64 -1.05 -9.49
CA LEU A 26 -4.00 -0.42 -10.64
C LEU A 26 -3.12 -1.44 -11.36
N VAL A 27 -3.27 -1.54 -12.67
CA VAL A 27 -2.45 -2.40 -13.53
C VAL A 27 -1.23 -1.64 -14.02
N ASP A 28 -1.49 -0.49 -14.64
CA ASP A 28 -0.48 0.39 -15.21
C ASP A 28 -0.78 1.84 -14.83
N TYR A 29 0.26 2.62 -14.68
CA TYR A 29 0.21 4.07 -14.59
C TYR A 29 1.42 4.65 -15.31
N ASP A 30 1.17 5.40 -16.36
CA ASP A 30 2.18 6.07 -17.16
C ASP A 30 2.04 7.59 -17.08
N PHE A 31 3.16 8.29 -17.02
CA PHE A 31 3.25 9.75 -17.09
C PHE A 31 3.88 10.17 -18.41
N LYS A 32 3.40 11.27 -18.97
CA LYS A 32 3.86 11.81 -20.26
C LYS A 32 5.13 12.62 -20.06
N GLY A 33 6.26 12.03 -20.32
CA GLY A 33 7.54 12.73 -20.40
C GLY A 33 7.73 13.46 -21.73
N PRO A 34 8.82 14.23 -21.89
CA PRO A 34 9.10 15.04 -23.07
C PRO A 34 9.14 14.28 -24.40
N GLN A 35 9.56 13.01 -24.38
CA GLN A 35 9.78 12.21 -25.59
C GLN A 35 8.89 10.97 -25.68
N SER A 36 8.45 10.43 -24.52
CA SER A 36 7.67 9.18 -24.46
C SER A 36 6.86 9.09 -23.17
N TRP A 37 5.93 8.15 -23.13
CA TRP A 37 5.29 7.73 -21.88
C TRP A 37 6.30 7.01 -20.99
N ILE A 38 6.35 7.38 -19.71
CA ILE A 38 7.26 6.85 -18.71
C ILE A 38 6.43 6.08 -17.68
N PRO A 39 6.68 4.78 -17.46
CA PRO A 39 5.97 4.02 -16.47
C PRO A 39 6.29 4.53 -15.06
N ILE A 40 5.25 4.83 -14.29
CA ILE A 40 5.33 5.19 -12.88
C ILE A 40 5.22 3.93 -12.02
N LEU A 41 4.28 3.04 -12.37
CA LEU A 41 4.21 1.70 -11.77
C LEU A 41 5.10 0.73 -12.54
N SER A 42 5.74 -0.19 -11.82
CA SER A 42 6.59 -1.21 -12.44
C SER A 42 5.75 -2.19 -13.27
N PRO A 43 6.11 -2.45 -14.53
CA PRO A 43 5.43 -3.40 -15.39
C PRO A 43 5.61 -4.86 -14.95
N GLY A 44 6.38 -5.14 -13.88
CA GLY A 44 6.50 -6.47 -13.29
C GLY A 44 7.34 -7.48 -14.08
N ASN A 45 8.23 -7.01 -14.92
CA ASN A 45 8.98 -7.86 -15.86
C ASN A 45 10.21 -8.55 -15.26
N SER A 46 10.87 -7.97 -14.28
CA SER A 46 12.17 -8.45 -13.75
C SER A 46 12.04 -9.39 -12.55
N PHE A 47 10.99 -9.29 -11.77
CA PHE A 47 10.71 -10.20 -10.66
C PHE A 47 9.37 -10.90 -10.89
N LYS A 48 9.35 -12.25 -10.80
CA LYS A 48 8.12 -13.04 -10.93
C LYS A 48 7.16 -12.71 -9.78
N ARG A 49 6.34 -11.70 -9.98
CA ARG A 49 5.17 -11.44 -9.14
C ARG A 49 4.02 -12.33 -9.60
N SER A 50 3.17 -12.78 -8.70
CA SER A 50 2.05 -13.66 -9.01
C SER A 50 0.76 -13.21 -8.34
N GLY A 51 -0.37 -13.61 -8.91
CA GLY A 51 -1.69 -13.24 -8.41
C GLY A 51 -1.89 -11.73 -8.38
N PRO A 52 -2.57 -11.19 -7.36
CA PRO A 52 -2.82 -9.74 -7.23
C PRO A 52 -1.55 -8.89 -7.20
N PHE A 53 -0.44 -9.42 -6.69
CA PHE A 53 0.85 -8.71 -6.67
C PHE A 53 1.56 -8.62 -8.03
N SER A 54 1.00 -9.22 -9.08
CA SER A 54 1.45 -8.96 -10.45
C SER A 54 0.96 -7.60 -10.98
N LEU A 55 0.06 -6.93 -10.25
CA LEU A 55 -0.49 -5.62 -10.59
C LEU A 55 0.33 -4.48 -9.95
N GLY A 56 0.16 -3.28 -10.44
CA GLY A 56 1.01 -2.14 -10.11
C GLY A 56 0.69 -1.43 -8.80
N CYS A 57 -0.55 -1.51 -8.29
CA CYS A 57 -0.89 -1.01 -6.96
C CYS A 57 -2.12 -1.75 -6.41
N ASN A 58 -2.04 -2.19 -5.16
CA ASN A 58 -3.12 -2.87 -4.46
C ASN A 58 -3.64 -2.01 -3.30
N VAL A 59 -4.92 -2.18 -2.93
CA VAL A 59 -5.48 -1.64 -1.69
C VAL A 59 -5.33 -2.64 -0.57
N LEU A 60 -5.05 -2.17 0.64
CA LEU A 60 -4.81 -2.98 1.83
C LEU A 60 -5.96 -2.74 2.81
N LEU A 61 -6.82 -3.76 3.00
CA LEU A 61 -8.02 -3.69 3.85
C LEU A 61 -8.50 -5.13 4.16
N PRO A 62 -8.99 -5.46 5.38
CA PRO A 62 -9.14 -4.61 6.55
C PRO A 62 -7.89 -4.52 7.45
N PHE A 63 -6.74 -4.95 6.95
CA PHE A 63 -5.42 -4.75 7.58
C PHE A 63 -4.32 -4.76 6.52
N ALA A 64 -3.21 -4.10 6.84
CA ALA A 64 -2.00 -4.10 6.04
C ALA A 64 -0.97 -5.08 6.61
N ASN A 65 -0.13 -5.66 5.75
CA ASN A 65 0.96 -6.56 6.10
C ASN A 65 0.49 -7.79 6.92
N ARG A 66 1.39 -8.45 7.66
CA ARG A 66 1.19 -9.76 8.32
C ARG A 66 0.58 -9.63 9.71
N ILE A 67 -0.21 -10.63 10.09
CA ILE A 67 -0.71 -10.84 11.46
C ILE A 67 -0.29 -12.23 11.92
N SER A 68 0.51 -12.30 12.98
CA SER A 68 1.02 -13.53 13.56
C SER A 68 -0.02 -14.25 14.48
N CYS A 69 0.40 -15.28 15.17
CA CYS A 69 -0.39 -15.97 16.22
C CYS A 69 -1.76 -16.51 15.76
N GLY A 70 -1.97 -16.67 14.43
CA GLY A 70 -3.26 -17.12 13.87
C GLY A 70 -4.41 -16.12 14.09
N GLY A 71 -4.09 -14.83 14.22
CA GLY A 71 -5.03 -13.73 14.48
C GLY A 71 -4.64 -12.92 15.72
N PHE A 72 -5.62 -12.27 16.33
CA PHE A 72 -5.40 -11.35 17.46
C PHE A 72 -6.56 -11.34 18.44
N LYS A 73 -6.35 -10.74 19.62
CA LYS A 73 -7.38 -10.63 20.66
C LYS A 73 -8.28 -9.40 20.43
N THR A 74 -9.59 -9.60 20.57
CA THR A 74 -10.60 -8.54 20.66
C THR A 74 -11.30 -8.62 22.02
N PRO A 75 -12.14 -7.62 22.39
CA PRO A 75 -12.98 -7.70 23.59
C PRO A 75 -13.88 -8.94 23.63
N LEU A 76 -14.29 -9.47 22.47
CA LEU A 76 -15.13 -10.67 22.35
C LEU A 76 -14.33 -11.98 22.21
N GLY A 77 -13.02 -11.95 22.50
CA GLY A 77 -12.13 -13.11 22.45
C GLY A 77 -11.22 -13.12 21.22
N GLN A 78 -10.64 -14.28 20.93
CA GLN A 78 -9.70 -14.45 19.81
C GLN A 78 -10.41 -14.32 18.46
N LEU A 79 -9.99 -13.36 17.63
CA LEU A 79 -10.33 -13.31 16.22
C LEU A 79 -9.29 -14.12 15.46
N LYS A 80 -9.75 -15.22 14.82
CA LYS A 80 -8.87 -16.13 14.08
C LYS A 80 -8.74 -15.69 12.64
N LEU A 81 -7.52 -15.70 12.13
CA LEU A 81 -7.20 -15.43 10.73
C LEU A 81 -6.37 -16.58 10.17
N SER A 82 -6.67 -16.97 8.94
CA SER A 82 -5.90 -17.98 8.21
C SER A 82 -5.05 -17.33 7.12
N PRO A 83 -3.90 -17.94 6.75
CA PRO A 83 -3.13 -17.51 5.58
C PRO A 83 -4.01 -17.42 4.33
N ASN A 84 -3.86 -16.36 3.56
CA ASN A 84 -4.67 -16.06 2.38
C ASN A 84 -3.86 -16.01 1.07
N LEU A 85 -2.55 -16.26 1.15
CA LEU A 85 -1.68 -16.39 -0.02
C LEU A 85 -0.86 -17.68 0.02
N VAL A 86 -0.68 -18.30 -1.13
CA VAL A 86 0.16 -19.51 -1.26
C VAL A 86 1.62 -19.18 -0.96
N GLY A 87 2.20 -19.91 0.00
CA GLY A 87 3.60 -19.71 0.42
C GLY A 87 3.80 -18.71 1.56
N GLU A 88 2.78 -17.92 1.92
CA GLU A 88 2.80 -17.06 3.09
C GLU A 88 2.33 -17.83 4.34
N PRO A 89 3.11 -17.83 5.43
CA PRO A 89 2.72 -18.53 6.65
C PRO A 89 1.66 -17.79 7.47
N PHE A 90 1.46 -16.50 7.21
CA PHE A 90 0.55 -15.62 7.91
C PHE A 90 -0.54 -15.06 6.99
N PRO A 91 -1.71 -14.67 7.52
CA PRO A 91 -2.62 -13.80 6.79
C PRO A 91 -1.94 -12.46 6.50
N ILE A 92 -2.11 -11.95 5.28
CA ILE A 92 -1.44 -10.75 4.80
C ILE A 92 -2.39 -9.85 4.03
N HIS A 93 -2.36 -8.55 4.29
CA HIS A 93 -3.05 -7.46 3.57
C HIS A 93 -4.59 -7.56 3.52
N GLY A 94 -5.20 -8.37 4.39
CA GLY A 94 -6.66 -8.57 4.39
C GLY A 94 -7.13 -9.33 3.15
N ASN A 95 -8.34 -9.03 2.67
CA ASN A 95 -8.93 -9.71 1.52
C ASN A 95 -9.30 -8.76 0.36
N ALA A 96 -9.44 -7.46 0.61
CA ALA A 96 -9.97 -6.52 -0.38
C ALA A 96 -9.15 -6.49 -1.69
N PHE A 97 -7.83 -6.71 -1.62
CA PHE A 97 -6.94 -6.77 -2.80
C PHE A 97 -7.13 -8.02 -3.67
N GLN A 98 -7.89 -9.00 -3.21
CA GLN A 98 -8.18 -10.24 -3.94
C GLN A 98 -9.62 -10.30 -4.47
N GLU A 99 -10.50 -9.49 -3.89
CA GLU A 99 -11.93 -9.52 -4.18
C GLU A 99 -12.27 -8.69 -5.44
N PRO A 100 -13.33 -9.08 -6.18
CA PRO A 100 -13.86 -8.25 -7.26
C PRO A 100 -14.64 -7.07 -6.70
N TRP A 101 -14.30 -5.86 -7.15
CA TRP A 101 -14.98 -4.63 -6.83
C TRP A 101 -16.03 -4.30 -7.89
N GLN A 102 -17.15 -3.75 -7.47
CA GLN A 102 -18.23 -3.32 -8.37
C GLN A 102 -18.00 -1.88 -8.81
N ILE A 103 -18.23 -1.60 -10.09
CA ILE A 103 -18.14 -0.25 -10.64
C ILE A 103 -19.41 0.51 -10.29
N ILE A 104 -19.29 1.65 -9.58
CA ILE A 104 -20.39 2.59 -9.31
C ILE A 104 -20.49 3.60 -10.44
N ARG A 105 -19.36 4.21 -10.83
CA ARG A 105 -19.29 5.28 -11.82
C ARG A 105 -17.93 5.27 -12.49
N VAL A 106 -17.90 5.57 -13.77
CA VAL A 106 -16.69 5.83 -14.56
C VAL A 106 -16.88 7.13 -15.32
N ALA A 107 -15.89 8.01 -15.27
CA ALA A 107 -15.72 9.16 -16.13
C ALA A 107 -14.40 9.04 -16.90
N GLU A 108 -13.99 10.08 -17.62
CA GLU A 108 -12.75 10.08 -18.41
C GLU A 108 -11.51 10.04 -17.51
N ASP A 109 -11.58 10.74 -16.38
CA ASP A 109 -10.49 11.01 -15.44
C ASP A 109 -10.70 10.42 -14.04
N GLU A 110 -11.86 9.81 -13.76
CA GLU A 110 -12.16 9.24 -12.44
C GLU A 110 -12.99 7.96 -12.48
N VAL A 111 -12.86 7.13 -11.46
CA VAL A 111 -13.68 5.95 -11.24
C VAL A 111 -13.98 5.73 -9.76
N TYR A 112 -15.24 5.36 -9.49
CA TYR A 112 -15.72 4.93 -8.16
C TYR A 112 -16.05 3.44 -8.19
N LEU A 113 -15.43 2.71 -7.27
CA LEU A 113 -15.64 1.29 -7.06
C LEU A 113 -16.19 1.05 -5.65
N THR A 114 -16.90 -0.07 -5.46
CA THR A 114 -17.37 -0.48 -4.14
C THR A 114 -17.17 -1.97 -3.91
N LEU A 115 -16.95 -2.34 -2.65
CA LEU A 115 -16.85 -3.70 -2.16
C LEU A 115 -17.78 -3.88 -0.96
N GLN A 116 -18.50 -4.99 -0.92
CA GLN A 116 -19.18 -5.51 0.27
C GLN A 116 -18.48 -6.81 0.64
N SER A 117 -18.02 -6.94 1.88
CA SER A 117 -17.32 -8.14 2.33
C SER A 117 -17.80 -8.61 3.69
N GLU A 118 -17.88 -9.94 3.85
CA GLU A 118 -18.11 -10.64 5.11
C GLU A 118 -16.87 -11.46 5.53
N GLU A 119 -15.71 -11.10 5.00
CA GLU A 119 -14.42 -11.74 5.21
C GLU A 119 -13.31 -10.68 5.48
N PRO A 120 -12.21 -11.05 6.10
CA PRO A 120 -11.89 -12.36 6.69
C PRO A 120 -12.49 -12.51 8.10
N SER A 121 -12.83 -13.74 8.48
CA SER A 121 -13.28 -14.07 9.84
C SER A 121 -14.57 -13.35 10.25
N ARG A 122 -14.50 -12.46 11.28
CA ARG A 122 -15.64 -11.69 11.79
C ARG A 122 -15.76 -10.29 11.19
N PHE A 123 -14.84 -9.90 10.33
CA PHE A 123 -14.97 -8.64 9.61
C PHE A 123 -16.19 -8.69 8.69
N ARG A 124 -16.99 -7.65 8.79
CA ARG A 124 -18.08 -7.34 7.87
C ARG A 124 -17.99 -5.87 7.56
N TYR A 125 -17.81 -5.51 6.31
CA TYR A 125 -17.59 -4.12 5.94
C TYR A 125 -18.07 -3.78 4.53
N SER A 126 -18.36 -2.52 4.32
CA SER A 126 -18.43 -1.92 3.00
C SER A 126 -17.22 -1.02 2.78
N ALA A 127 -16.73 -0.98 1.55
CA ALA A 127 -15.67 -0.07 1.17
C ALA A 127 -16.01 0.64 -0.15
N GLN A 128 -15.51 1.87 -0.28
CA GLN A 128 -15.50 2.64 -1.52
C GLN A 128 -14.07 3.01 -1.87
N LEU A 129 -13.75 2.90 -3.15
CA LEU A 129 -12.46 3.23 -3.71
C LEU A 129 -12.64 4.21 -4.85
N HIS A 130 -12.02 5.37 -4.73
CA HIS A 130 -12.05 6.42 -5.74
C HIS A 130 -10.64 6.63 -6.27
N TYR A 131 -10.49 6.56 -7.58
CA TYR A 131 -9.29 6.97 -8.31
C TYR A 131 -9.63 8.18 -9.18
N LYS A 132 -8.78 9.19 -9.11
CA LYS A 132 -8.84 10.37 -9.97
C LYS A 132 -7.47 10.64 -10.58
N LEU A 133 -7.45 10.97 -11.87
CA LEU A 133 -6.27 11.37 -12.61
C LEU A 133 -6.46 12.82 -13.08
N GLU A 134 -5.60 13.73 -12.62
CA GLU A 134 -5.69 15.15 -12.94
C GLU A 134 -4.29 15.74 -13.17
N GLU A 135 -4.02 16.27 -14.34
CA GLU A 135 -2.71 16.80 -14.75
C GLU A 135 -1.56 15.80 -14.55
N GLY A 136 -1.84 14.52 -14.80
CA GLY A 136 -0.91 13.40 -14.59
C GLY A 136 -0.75 12.98 -13.12
N ILE A 137 -1.39 13.62 -12.17
CA ILE A 137 -1.39 13.27 -10.76
C ILE A 137 -2.47 12.22 -10.49
N LEU A 138 -2.08 11.11 -9.87
CA LEU A 138 -3.01 10.10 -9.39
C LEU A 138 -3.39 10.39 -7.95
N SER A 139 -4.68 10.59 -7.69
CA SER A 139 -5.28 10.62 -6.35
C SER A 139 -6.05 9.34 -6.08
N MET A 140 -5.88 8.79 -4.88
CA MET A 140 -6.53 7.57 -4.40
C MET A 140 -7.20 7.85 -3.07
N GLU A 141 -8.48 7.50 -2.95
CA GLU A 141 -9.25 7.62 -1.71
C GLU A 141 -9.91 6.28 -1.43
N LEU A 142 -9.77 5.79 -0.21
CA LEU A 142 -10.32 4.53 0.25
C LEU A 142 -11.08 4.76 1.55
N ASP A 143 -12.38 4.49 1.51
CA ASP A 143 -13.28 4.54 2.65
C ASP A 143 -13.67 3.12 3.06
N VAL A 144 -13.76 2.87 4.37
CA VAL A 144 -14.30 1.64 4.92
C VAL A 144 -15.28 1.95 6.04
N ILE A 145 -16.42 1.25 6.03
CA ILE A 145 -17.44 1.32 7.09
C ILE A 145 -17.54 -0.06 7.73
N ASN A 146 -17.37 -0.12 9.06
CA ASN A 146 -17.61 -1.35 9.81
C ASN A 146 -19.11 -1.67 9.82
N GLN A 147 -19.49 -2.82 9.28
CA GLN A 147 -20.86 -3.34 9.27
C GLN A 147 -21.06 -4.53 10.23
N ALA A 148 -19.98 -4.91 10.97
CA ALA A 148 -20.11 -5.89 12.02
C ALA A 148 -20.82 -5.29 13.25
N GLU A 149 -21.54 -6.10 14.01
CA GLU A 149 -22.16 -5.65 15.29
C GLU A 149 -21.11 -5.36 16.38
N GLU A 150 -19.89 -5.88 16.22
CA GLU A 150 -18.78 -5.69 17.14
C GLU A 150 -17.82 -4.60 16.66
N THR A 151 -17.19 -3.93 17.62
CA THR A 151 -16.08 -3.01 17.37
C THR A 151 -14.87 -3.80 16.91
N LEU A 152 -14.33 -3.48 15.72
CA LEU A 152 -13.19 -4.17 15.11
C LEU A 152 -12.09 -3.19 14.71
N PRO A 153 -10.81 -3.63 14.71
CA PRO A 153 -9.70 -2.79 14.29
C PRO A 153 -9.55 -2.83 12.76
N TYR A 154 -9.61 -1.67 12.12
CA TYR A 154 -9.44 -1.53 10.69
C TYR A 154 -8.08 -0.92 10.34
N GLY A 155 -7.28 -1.72 9.65
CA GLY A 155 -6.08 -1.29 8.96
C GLY A 155 -6.38 -0.94 7.51
N ILE A 156 -5.80 0.15 7.02
CA ILE A 156 -6.04 0.69 5.69
C ILE A 156 -4.73 1.18 5.07
N GLY A 157 -4.56 1.04 3.75
CA GLY A 157 -3.40 1.55 3.04
C GLY A 157 -3.38 1.25 1.57
N PHE A 158 -2.29 1.68 0.93
CA PHE A 158 -2.02 1.48 -0.50
C PHE A 158 -0.65 0.86 -0.70
N HIS A 159 -0.53 0.00 -1.71
CA HIS A 159 0.69 -0.76 -1.99
C HIS A 159 1.17 -0.54 -3.44
N PRO A 160 1.65 0.66 -3.78
CA PRO A 160 2.18 0.94 -5.11
C PRO A 160 3.56 0.28 -5.30
N TRP A 161 3.72 -0.38 -6.44
CA TRP A 161 4.98 -0.94 -6.93
C TRP A 161 5.59 0.07 -7.91
N LEU A 162 6.30 1.06 -7.40
CA LEU A 162 6.85 2.13 -8.23
C LEU A 162 8.06 1.63 -9.03
N ALA A 163 8.10 1.98 -10.31
CA ALA A 163 9.24 1.68 -11.16
C ALA A 163 10.48 2.47 -10.72
N ARG A 164 11.64 1.82 -10.70
CA ARG A 164 12.93 2.45 -10.43
C ARG A 164 14.04 1.91 -11.33
N GLU A 165 15.07 2.70 -11.51
CA GLU A 165 16.32 2.39 -12.19
C GLU A 165 17.45 2.19 -11.16
N GLU A 166 18.62 1.76 -11.64
CA GLU A 166 19.81 1.50 -10.80
C GLU A 166 20.26 2.73 -10.02
N ASP A 167 20.17 3.93 -10.64
CA ASP A 167 20.57 5.21 -10.05
C ASP A 167 19.45 5.93 -9.28
N SER A 168 18.29 5.30 -9.14
CA SER A 168 17.18 5.85 -8.38
C SER A 168 17.53 6.04 -6.90
N GLN A 169 17.02 7.11 -6.32
CA GLN A 169 17.23 7.47 -4.93
C GLN A 169 15.90 7.69 -4.22
N LEU A 170 15.87 7.41 -2.93
CA LEU A 170 14.70 7.58 -2.08
C LEU A 170 14.98 8.60 -1.00
N GLN A 171 14.00 9.43 -0.66
CA GLN A 171 14.04 10.36 0.47
C GLN A 171 12.68 10.46 1.15
N PHE A 172 12.67 10.39 2.48
CA PHE A 172 11.53 10.69 3.35
C PHE A 172 11.99 10.88 4.79
N ASN A 173 11.16 11.53 5.62
CA ASN A 173 11.42 11.67 7.04
C ASN A 173 10.61 10.67 7.85
N ALA A 174 11.25 10.02 8.81
CA ALA A 174 10.60 9.15 9.78
C ALA A 174 11.31 9.21 11.13
N VAL A 175 10.59 8.98 12.21
CA VAL A 175 11.10 9.03 13.59
C VAL A 175 11.71 7.69 13.98
N GLY A 176 11.10 6.58 13.55
CA GLY A 176 11.49 5.23 13.91
C GLY A 176 11.39 4.25 12.76
N CYS A 177 12.02 3.09 12.96
CA CYS A 177 12.05 2.00 12.00
C CYS A 177 11.94 0.67 12.74
N TRP A 178 11.06 -0.22 12.30
CA TRP A 178 10.99 -1.59 12.78
C TRP A 178 11.96 -2.48 12.00
N LEU A 179 12.82 -3.19 12.72
CA LEU A 179 13.58 -4.33 12.18
C LEU A 179 12.67 -5.57 12.16
N GLU A 180 12.98 -6.51 11.28
CA GLU A 180 12.23 -7.75 11.12
C GLU A 180 13.08 -8.99 11.34
N ASP A 181 12.41 -10.12 11.61
CA ASP A 181 13.03 -11.45 11.61
C ASP A 181 12.94 -12.13 10.24
N SER A 182 13.37 -13.39 10.16
CA SER A 182 13.32 -14.18 8.92
C SER A 182 11.91 -14.54 8.46
N GLN A 183 10.88 -14.26 9.25
CA GLN A 183 9.47 -14.43 8.90
C GLN A 183 8.80 -13.09 8.56
N HIS A 184 9.59 -12.01 8.49
CA HIS A 184 9.12 -10.65 8.25
C HIS A 184 8.19 -10.11 9.35
N LEU A 185 8.38 -10.58 10.60
CA LEU A 185 7.69 -10.06 11.76
C LEU A 185 8.56 -9.02 12.51
N PRO A 186 7.96 -8.00 13.14
CA PRO A 186 8.70 -6.93 13.79
C PRO A 186 9.45 -7.44 15.05
N THR A 187 10.72 -7.06 15.18
CA THR A 187 11.57 -7.46 16.31
C THR A 187 11.92 -6.28 17.22
N GLU A 188 12.61 -5.28 16.72
CA GLU A 188 13.09 -4.13 17.46
C GLU A 188 12.74 -2.83 16.74
N HIS A 189 12.33 -1.82 17.51
CA HIS A 189 12.07 -0.47 16.99
C HIS A 189 13.29 0.41 17.25
N VAL A 190 13.89 0.90 16.19
CA VAL A 190 15.15 1.66 16.22
C VAL A 190 15.02 3.03 15.54
N ILE A 191 15.99 3.91 15.76
CA ILE A 191 16.12 5.14 14.97
C ILE A 191 16.63 4.76 13.57
N PRO A 192 16.06 5.31 12.46
CA PRO A 192 16.55 5.07 11.11
C PRO A 192 18.06 5.30 10.99
N GLY A 193 18.77 4.38 10.31
CA GLY A 193 20.23 4.37 10.22
C GLY A 193 20.96 3.70 11.39
N SER A 194 20.24 3.22 12.40
CA SER A 194 20.82 2.44 13.49
C SER A 194 20.84 0.95 13.15
N GLY A 195 22.01 0.31 13.36
CA GLY A 195 22.17 -1.12 13.04
C GLY A 195 21.94 -1.41 11.55
N PRO A 196 21.12 -2.42 11.22
CA PRO A 196 20.85 -2.82 9.84
C PRO A 196 19.75 -1.98 9.14
N SER A 197 19.15 -0.98 9.84
CA SER A 197 18.09 -0.15 9.25
C SER A 197 18.67 0.86 8.26
N SER A 198 17.94 1.11 7.16
CA SER A 198 18.28 2.17 6.21
C SER A 198 17.80 3.53 6.70
N ASP A 199 18.55 4.59 6.36
CA ASP A 199 18.19 5.97 6.62
C ASP A 199 17.94 6.71 5.30
N PHE A 200 16.72 7.20 5.12
CA PHE A 200 16.30 7.95 3.95
C PHE A 200 15.93 9.41 4.26
N ARG A 201 16.27 9.91 5.45
CA ARG A 201 16.08 11.34 5.79
C ARG A 201 16.89 12.25 4.88
N GLU A 202 18.01 11.72 4.40
CA GLU A 202 18.76 12.29 3.30
C GLU A 202 18.62 11.41 2.07
N ARG A 203 18.68 12.01 0.89
CA ARG A 203 18.56 11.34 -0.41
C ARG A 203 19.59 10.22 -0.53
N SER A 204 19.14 8.98 -0.66
CA SER A 204 19.98 7.79 -0.62
C SER A 204 19.56 6.75 -1.66
N GLY A 205 20.52 6.03 -2.22
CA GLY A 205 20.29 4.86 -3.06
C GLY A 205 19.79 3.66 -2.24
N PHE A 206 19.43 2.59 -2.93
CA PHE A 206 18.91 1.38 -2.30
C PHE A 206 20.04 0.46 -1.81
N PRO A 207 19.85 -0.26 -0.68
CA PRO A 207 20.84 -1.21 -0.19
C PRO A 207 20.97 -2.42 -1.14
N HIS A 208 22.12 -3.08 -1.11
CA HIS A 208 22.35 -4.29 -1.91
C HIS A 208 21.44 -5.47 -1.54
N GLY A 209 21.08 -5.57 -0.26
CA GLY A 209 20.22 -6.63 0.25
C GLY A 209 18.74 -6.27 0.25
N LEU A 210 17.96 -7.16 0.86
CA LEU A 210 16.54 -6.93 1.10
C LEU A 210 16.33 -5.69 1.97
N LEU A 211 15.48 -4.80 1.49
CA LEU A 211 14.87 -3.73 2.25
C LEU A 211 13.39 -4.08 2.45
N ASN A 212 12.98 -4.29 3.70
CA ASN A 212 11.59 -4.58 4.05
C ASN A 212 11.32 -4.08 5.47
N ASN A 213 11.11 -2.78 5.60
CA ASN A 213 10.99 -2.13 6.90
C ASN A 213 9.75 -1.24 7.00
N ALA A 214 9.13 -1.25 8.17
CA ALA A 214 8.06 -0.33 8.54
C ALA A 214 8.66 0.89 9.28
N TYR A 215 8.45 2.06 8.71
CA TYR A 215 8.86 3.35 9.29
C TYR A 215 7.68 4.01 10.00
N THR A 216 7.93 4.60 11.16
CA THR A 216 6.91 5.24 12.01
C THR A 216 7.20 6.71 12.20
N GLY A 217 6.15 7.50 12.45
CA GLY A 217 6.27 8.96 12.52
C GLY A 217 6.75 9.54 11.18
N TRP A 218 6.26 8.94 10.09
CA TRP A 218 6.43 9.46 8.74
C TRP A 218 5.66 10.77 8.57
N ASP A 219 6.26 11.76 7.92
CA ASP A 219 5.69 13.11 7.74
C ASP A 219 4.68 13.22 6.59
N GLY A 220 4.36 12.09 5.93
CA GLY A 220 3.37 12.02 4.86
C GLY A 220 3.92 12.29 3.46
N ILE A 221 5.24 12.44 3.28
CA ILE A 221 5.85 12.65 1.97
C ILE A 221 7.04 11.72 1.79
N ALA A 222 7.07 10.98 0.66
CA ALA A 222 8.22 10.22 0.20
C ALA A 222 8.53 10.59 -1.26
N GLU A 223 9.82 10.80 -1.57
CA GLU A 223 10.30 11.19 -2.88
C GLU A 223 11.14 10.07 -3.49
N LEU A 224 10.72 9.55 -4.64
CA LEU A 224 11.50 8.64 -5.47
C LEU A 224 12.08 9.43 -6.65
N ILE A 225 13.38 9.71 -6.58
CA ILE A 225 14.10 10.43 -7.60
C ILE A 225 14.62 9.43 -8.64
N ARG A 226 14.29 9.64 -9.92
CA ARG A 226 14.60 8.78 -11.06
C ARG A 226 15.39 9.55 -12.12
N PRO A 227 16.73 9.75 -11.96
CA PRO A 227 17.52 10.63 -12.81
C PRO A 227 17.53 10.20 -14.29
N GLN A 228 17.61 8.89 -14.58
CA GLN A 228 17.62 8.38 -15.98
C GLN A 228 16.36 8.76 -16.75
N ASN A 229 15.23 8.89 -16.06
CA ASN A 229 13.96 9.30 -16.66
C ASN A 229 13.66 10.80 -16.50
N GLY A 230 14.52 11.55 -15.80
CA GLY A 230 14.29 12.95 -15.52
C GLY A 230 13.04 13.20 -14.65
N LEU A 231 12.71 12.26 -13.75
CA LEU A 231 11.52 12.32 -12.91
C LEU A 231 11.83 12.34 -11.42
N ASN A 232 11.02 13.07 -10.69
CA ASN A 232 10.80 12.90 -9.26
C ASN A 232 9.36 12.47 -9.02
N VAL A 233 9.15 11.37 -8.31
CA VAL A 233 7.82 10.84 -8.01
C VAL A 233 7.55 11.01 -6.53
N HIS A 234 6.60 11.86 -6.17
CA HIS A 234 6.17 12.03 -4.80
C HIS A 234 5.01 11.07 -4.48
N VAL A 235 5.13 10.34 -3.39
CA VAL A 235 4.03 9.63 -2.73
C VAL A 235 3.65 10.47 -1.53
N LYS A 236 2.43 10.98 -1.51
CA LYS A 236 1.92 11.81 -0.41
C LYS A 236 0.69 11.17 0.22
N ALA A 237 0.62 11.22 1.53
CA ALA A 237 -0.56 10.80 2.28
C ALA A 237 -0.73 11.68 3.52
N ALA A 238 -1.96 11.72 4.02
CA ALA A 238 -2.32 12.40 5.26
C ALA A 238 -2.82 11.38 6.30
N ASP A 239 -3.06 11.83 7.53
CA ASP A 239 -3.75 11.01 8.50
C ASP A 239 -5.00 10.34 7.89
N PRO A 240 -5.21 9.05 8.21
CA PRO A 240 -4.57 8.23 9.24
C PRO A 240 -3.30 7.49 8.79
N LEU A 241 -2.81 7.69 7.55
CA LEU A 241 -1.66 6.97 6.97
C LEU A 241 -0.33 7.51 7.51
N SER A 242 0.00 7.21 8.76
CA SER A 242 1.16 7.76 9.47
C SER A 242 2.38 6.83 9.51
N CYS A 243 2.27 5.65 8.92
CA CYS A 243 3.35 4.68 8.76
C CYS A 243 3.69 4.49 7.28
N LEU A 244 4.95 4.19 7.00
CA LEU A 244 5.42 3.92 5.65
C LEU A 244 6.13 2.56 5.61
N GLN A 245 5.59 1.59 4.87
CA GLN A 245 6.30 0.35 4.59
C GLN A 245 7.11 0.54 3.32
N ILE A 246 8.39 0.20 3.37
CA ILE A 246 9.28 0.20 2.20
C ILE A 246 9.72 -1.23 1.92
N TYR A 247 9.51 -1.69 0.69
CA TYR A 247 9.97 -2.99 0.24
C TYR A 247 10.73 -2.89 -1.08
N SER A 248 11.94 -3.46 -1.12
CA SER A 248 12.74 -3.70 -2.32
C SER A 248 13.57 -4.95 -2.12
N PRO A 249 13.44 -6.00 -2.95
CA PRO A 249 14.07 -7.29 -2.69
C PRO A 249 15.59 -7.27 -2.83
N SER A 250 16.14 -6.39 -3.66
CA SER A 250 17.58 -6.22 -3.88
C SER A 250 17.87 -4.91 -4.60
N VAL A 251 19.15 -4.55 -4.71
CA VAL A 251 19.60 -3.39 -5.50
C VAL A 251 19.24 -3.53 -6.98
N ASP A 252 19.18 -4.76 -7.53
CA ASP A 252 18.87 -5.04 -8.93
C ASP A 252 17.35 -5.03 -9.25
N ALA A 253 16.50 -4.80 -8.26
CA ALA A 253 15.06 -4.73 -8.50
C ALA A 253 14.71 -3.50 -9.35
N ASP A 254 13.80 -3.67 -10.31
CA ASP A 254 13.26 -2.60 -11.15
C ASP A 254 12.07 -1.89 -10.51
N PHE A 255 11.85 -2.12 -9.22
CA PHE A 255 10.78 -1.50 -8.45
C PHE A 255 11.17 -1.25 -6.99
N VAL A 256 10.39 -0.40 -6.36
CA VAL A 256 10.29 -0.24 -4.91
C VAL A 256 8.82 -0.10 -4.54
N CYS A 257 8.40 -0.76 -3.46
CA CYS A 257 7.09 -0.48 -2.86
C CYS A 257 7.26 0.61 -1.80
N ILE A 258 6.43 1.64 -1.92
CA ILE A 258 6.35 2.77 -0.98
C ILE A 258 4.91 2.80 -0.50
N GLU A 259 4.65 2.17 0.65
CA GLU A 259 3.30 1.81 1.07
C GLU A 259 2.85 2.66 2.26
N PRO A 260 2.05 3.71 2.03
CA PRO A 260 1.39 4.43 3.11
C PRO A 260 0.33 3.55 3.79
N VAL A 261 0.44 3.37 5.11
CA VAL A 261 -0.46 2.55 5.91
C VAL A 261 -0.76 3.22 7.25
N ASN A 262 -1.91 2.88 7.87
CA ASN A 262 -2.30 3.48 9.15
C ASN A 262 -1.80 2.70 10.39
N HIS A 263 -1.08 1.61 10.22
CA HIS A 263 -0.56 0.82 11.33
C HIS A 263 0.74 0.08 10.98
N THR A 264 1.48 -0.33 12.01
CA THR A 264 2.70 -1.13 11.86
C THR A 264 2.39 -2.61 11.66
N VAL A 265 3.38 -3.38 11.16
CA VAL A 265 3.27 -4.84 10.98
C VAL A 265 2.94 -5.52 12.30
N ASP A 266 1.99 -6.48 12.29
CA ASP A 266 1.58 -7.27 13.45
C ASP A 266 1.23 -6.44 14.70
N ALA A 267 0.73 -5.21 14.50
CA ALA A 267 0.50 -4.23 15.56
C ALA A 267 -0.41 -4.74 16.67
N LEU A 268 -1.44 -5.51 16.31
CA LEU A 268 -2.44 -6.04 17.26
C LEU A 268 -1.88 -7.11 18.20
N ASN A 269 -0.77 -7.76 17.85
CA ASN A 269 -0.03 -8.68 18.71
C ASN A 269 1.16 -8.00 19.42
N ASN A 270 1.43 -6.73 19.10
CA ASN A 270 2.52 -5.94 19.67
C ASN A 270 2.02 -4.70 20.44
N VAL A 271 0.75 -4.67 20.82
CA VAL A 271 0.13 -3.54 21.56
C VAL A 271 0.96 -3.19 22.80
N GLY A 272 1.27 -1.89 22.96
CA GLY A 272 2.03 -1.36 24.09
C GLY A 272 3.56 -1.46 23.95
N LYS A 273 4.09 -2.09 22.89
CA LYS A 273 5.52 -1.99 22.59
C LYS A 273 5.86 -0.59 22.02
N PRO A 274 7.00 0.00 22.39
CA PRO A 274 7.44 1.27 21.80
C PRO A 274 7.48 1.19 20.26
N GLY A 275 6.97 2.23 19.59
CA GLY A 275 6.93 2.29 18.13
C GLY A 275 5.77 1.52 17.48
N THR A 276 4.93 0.82 18.24
CA THR A 276 3.71 0.22 17.68
C THR A 276 2.65 1.29 17.43
N VAL A 277 2.20 1.37 16.19
CA VAL A 277 1.02 2.16 15.77
C VAL A 277 -0.08 1.14 15.47
N CYS A 278 -1.16 1.21 16.23
CA CYS A 278 -2.28 0.28 16.06
C CYS A 278 -3.28 0.78 15.01
N PRO A 279 -4.00 -0.13 14.33
CA PRO A 279 -5.12 0.25 13.47
C PRO A 279 -6.25 0.87 14.29
N GLN A 280 -7.12 1.63 13.64
CA GLN A 280 -8.25 2.29 14.29
C GLN A 280 -9.36 1.29 14.58
N TRP A 281 -9.88 1.31 15.81
CA TRP A 281 -11.06 0.54 16.21
C TRP A 281 -12.31 1.30 15.78
N LEU A 282 -13.15 0.65 14.96
CA LEU A 282 -14.42 1.21 14.48
C LEU A 282 -15.60 0.49 15.14
N GLU A 283 -16.53 1.24 15.67
CA GLU A 283 -17.83 0.74 16.08
C GLU A 283 -18.69 0.41 14.84
N ASN A 284 -19.85 -0.25 15.04
CA ASN A 284 -20.80 -0.47 13.95
C ASN A 284 -21.18 0.88 13.30
N ASP A 285 -21.19 0.89 11.96
CA ASP A 285 -21.46 2.05 11.10
C ASP A 285 -20.43 3.21 11.19
N GLU A 286 -19.34 3.05 11.97
CA GLU A 286 -18.24 4.00 11.89
C GLU A 286 -17.43 3.84 10.60
N CYS A 287 -16.93 4.99 10.11
CA CYS A 287 -16.15 5.10 8.88
C CYS A 287 -14.70 5.46 9.18
N LEU A 288 -13.80 4.89 8.40
CA LEU A 288 -12.39 5.29 8.30
C LEU A 288 -12.08 5.61 6.85
N SER A 289 -11.49 6.78 6.61
CA SER A 289 -11.08 7.25 5.28
C SER A 289 -9.58 7.43 5.23
N ALA A 290 -8.98 7.12 4.07
CA ALA A 290 -7.57 7.33 3.80
C ALA A 290 -7.37 7.89 2.39
N THR A 291 -6.45 8.84 2.25
CA THR A 291 -6.09 9.46 0.98
C THR A 291 -4.59 9.33 0.73
N CYS A 292 -4.24 9.05 -0.53
CA CYS A 292 -2.87 9.01 -1.00
C CYS A 292 -2.80 9.55 -2.42
N SER A 293 -1.71 10.24 -2.76
CA SER A 293 -1.43 10.64 -4.15
C SER A 293 -0.07 10.13 -4.62
N VAL A 294 0.03 9.89 -5.92
CA VAL A 294 1.28 9.66 -6.62
C VAL A 294 1.44 10.77 -7.66
N GLU A 295 2.46 11.59 -7.47
CA GLU A 295 2.66 12.85 -8.19
C GLU A 295 3.99 12.84 -8.95
N PRO A 296 4.03 12.41 -10.21
CA PRO A 296 5.22 12.52 -11.06
C PRO A 296 5.47 13.98 -11.43
N MET A 297 6.73 14.39 -11.35
CA MET A 297 7.19 15.73 -11.74
C MET A 297 8.49 15.60 -12.52
N GLU A 298 8.71 16.46 -13.51
CA GLU A 298 10.01 16.58 -14.17
C GLU A 298 11.06 17.16 -13.21
N LEU A 299 12.30 16.63 -13.29
CA LEU A 299 13.45 17.08 -12.49
C LEU A 299 13.99 18.42 -12.97
#